data_3ce2c74d365361e1673676908288100f
#
_entry.id   3ce2c74d365361e1673676908288100f
#
_cell.length_a   1.000
_cell.length_b   1.000
_cell.length_c   1.000
_cell.angle_alpha   90.00
_cell.angle_beta   90.00
_cell.angle_gamma   90.00
#
_symmetry.space_group_name_H-M   'P 1'
#
loop_
_entity.id
_entity.type
_entity.pdbx_description
1 polymer ?
#
loop_
_entity_poly.entity_id
_entity_poly.type
_entity_poly.pdbx_seq_one_letter_code
_entity_poly.pdbx_strand_id
1 'polypeptide(L)'
;MNHPMNTNANPDAASASSAHNNLCFDIDPAVAALNALADDERSYQLPYAQFLYAEWISNPALEREPDAPSEKLLIRFVKAEVTVLGSGLKTLMRGIQKYELKFVKSADRRYAAALKTHITAVTVTFIKE
;
A
#
# COMPACT_ATOMS: atom_id res chain seq x y z
N MET A 1 17.16 -13.72 -26.47
CA MET A 1 16.77 -14.05 -25.76
C MET A 1 16.78 -14.16 -25.12
N ASN A 2 16.74 -13.53 -25.22
CA ASN A 2 16.33 -13.63 -24.29
C ASN A 2 16.17 -13.62 -23.75
N HIS A 3 15.99 -13.24 -23.69
CA HIS A 3 15.39 -13.20 -22.85
C HIS A 3 15.07 -13.39 -22.63
N PRO A 4 14.81 -13.01 -23.63
CA PRO A 4 14.09 -13.10 -23.11
C PRO A 4 13.93 -13.10 -22.57
N MET A 5 13.66 -12.54 -22.83
CA MET A 5 13.11 -12.64 -22.12
C MET A 5 12.93 -12.77 -21.56
N ASN A 6 12.98 -12.12 -21.98
CA ASN A 6 12.53 -12.39 -21.24
C ASN A 6 12.31 -12.53 -20.82
N THR A 7 11.98 -11.98 -21.41
CA THR A 7 11.40 -12.31 -20.81
C THR A 7 11.23 -12.47 -20.24
N ASN A 8 11.03 -11.94 -20.45
CA ASN A 8 10.58 -12.31 -19.66
C ASN A 8 10.50 -12.34 -19.09
N ALA A 9 10.53 -11.93 -19.74
CA ALA A 9 10.14 -12.24 -19.02
C ALA A 9 10.02 -12.06 -18.39
N ASN A 10 9.96 -11.57 -18.38
CA ASN A 10 9.51 -11.73 -17.57
C ASN A 10 9.47 -11.47 -16.98
N PRO A 11 9.59 -11.14 -17.36
CA PRO A 11 9.16 -11.14 -16.59
C PRO A 11 9.23 -11.07 -15.89
N ASP A 12 9.26 -10.72 -15.86
CA ASP A 12 9.05 -10.95 -14.94
C ASP A 12 9.35 -10.90 -14.31
N ALA A 13 9.69 -10.64 -14.84
CA ALA A 13 9.66 -10.92 -14.09
C ALA A 13 10.09 -10.66 -13.35
N ALA A 14 10.33 -10.29 -13.38
CA ALA A 14 10.33 -10.34 -12.54
C ALA A 14 10.60 -9.78 -11.81
N SER A 15 10.57 -9.38 -11.78
CA SER A 15 10.37 -9.23 -10.99
C SER A 15 10.47 -8.78 -10.41
N ALA A 16 10.58 -8.31 -10.49
CA ALA A 16 10.23 -8.25 -9.89
C ALA A 16 10.11 -8.06 -9.39
N SER A 17 10.41 -7.81 -9.53
CA SER A 17 9.98 -7.97 -9.09
C SER A 17 9.21 -8.25 -8.18
N SER A 18 9.53 -8.04 -7.44
CA SER A 18 8.70 -8.47 -6.34
C SER A 18 7.56 -7.52 -6.05
N ALA A 19 7.74 -6.27 -6.21
CA ALA A 19 6.69 -5.27 -5.96
C ALA A 19 5.48 -5.50 -6.88
N HIS A 20 5.72 -5.75 -8.14
CA HIS A 20 4.61 -5.95 -9.06
C HIS A 20 3.90 -7.27 -8.85
N ASN A 21 4.50 -8.17 -8.06
CA ASN A 21 3.85 -9.43 -7.69
C ASN A 21 3.04 -9.30 -6.41
N ASN A 22 3.07 -8.15 -5.76
CA ASN A 22 2.32 -7.96 -4.54
C ASN A 22 0.89 -7.53 -4.88
N LEU A 23 -0.08 -8.19 -4.24
CA LEU A 23 -1.49 -7.90 -4.47
C LEU A 23 -1.93 -6.60 -3.84
N CYS A 24 -1.18 -6.09 -2.86
CA CYS A 24 -1.64 -5.00 -2.01
C CYS A 24 -1.16 -3.63 -2.45
N PHE A 25 -0.07 -3.56 -3.22
CA PHE A 25 0.49 -2.27 -3.62
C PHE A 25 1.39 -2.41 -4.83
N ASP A 26 1.74 -1.25 -5.41
CA ASP A 26 2.70 -1.19 -6.49
C ASP A 26 3.49 0.10 -6.38
N ILE A 27 4.72 0.08 -6.89
CA ILE A 27 5.63 1.22 -6.91
C ILE A 27 5.89 1.58 -8.35
N ASP A 28 5.79 2.87 -8.67
CA ASP A 28 6.01 3.37 -10.03
C ASP A 28 6.61 4.76 -9.92
N PRO A 29 7.80 5.01 -10.49
CA PRO A 29 8.45 6.32 -10.39
C PRO A 29 7.74 7.44 -11.13
N ALA A 30 6.72 7.13 -11.90
CA ALA A 30 6.06 8.13 -12.75
C ALA A 30 4.63 8.44 -12.32
N VAL A 31 4.28 8.21 -11.05
CA VAL A 31 2.90 8.48 -10.62
C VAL A 31 2.76 9.87 -10.02
N ALA A 32 1.62 10.49 -10.24
CA ALA A 32 1.30 11.80 -9.69
C ALA A 32 0.32 11.72 -8.52
N ALA A 33 -0.26 10.56 -8.29
CA ALA A 33 -1.29 10.37 -7.26
C ALA A 33 -1.21 8.97 -6.69
N LEU A 34 -1.63 8.84 -5.42
CA LEU A 34 -1.85 7.55 -4.80
C LEU A 34 -3.28 7.12 -5.06
N ASN A 35 -3.45 5.90 -5.54
CA ASN A 35 -4.77 5.33 -5.75
C ASN A 35 -5.10 4.45 -4.54
N ALA A 36 -6.03 4.90 -3.71
CA ALA A 36 -6.44 4.16 -2.52
C ALA A 36 -7.74 3.42 -2.81
N LEU A 37 -7.65 2.08 -2.82
CA LEU A 37 -8.81 1.23 -3.04
C LEU A 37 -9.36 0.84 -1.67
N ALA A 38 -10.37 1.58 -1.23
CA ALA A 38 -10.93 1.41 0.10
C ALA A 38 -11.79 0.15 0.20
N ASP A 39 -11.96 -0.34 1.42
CA ASP A 39 -12.72 -1.56 1.68
C ASP A 39 -14.20 -1.43 1.36
N ASP A 40 -14.71 -0.21 1.23
CA ASP A 40 -16.10 0.03 0.83
C ASP A 40 -16.28 -0.04 -0.68
N GLU A 41 -15.29 -0.56 -1.40
CA GLU A 41 -15.29 -0.74 -2.85
C GLU A 41 -15.18 0.58 -3.62
N ARG A 42 -14.81 1.64 -2.96
CA ARG A 42 -14.57 2.93 -3.59
C ARG A 42 -13.08 3.11 -3.80
N SER A 43 -12.73 3.78 -4.88
CA SER A 43 -11.35 4.04 -5.24
C SER A 43 -11.14 5.54 -5.32
N TYR A 44 -10.09 6.02 -4.65
CA TYR A 44 -9.80 7.46 -4.59
C TYR A 44 -8.41 7.72 -5.11
N GLN A 45 -8.29 8.74 -5.95
CA GLN A 45 -6.99 9.20 -6.42
C GLN A 45 -6.62 10.45 -5.63
N LEU A 46 -5.53 10.35 -4.89
CA LEU A 46 -5.09 11.41 -3.98
C LEU A 46 -3.79 11.98 -4.50
N PRO A 47 -3.81 13.21 -5.03
CA PRO A 47 -2.61 13.80 -5.66
C PRO A 47 -1.47 13.99 -4.67
N TYR A 48 -0.27 13.58 -5.05
CA TYR A 48 0.89 13.80 -4.19
C TYR A 48 1.18 15.28 -3.97
N ALA A 49 0.71 16.15 -4.86
CA ALA A 49 0.83 17.60 -4.64
C ALA A 49 0.12 18.06 -3.37
N GLN A 50 -0.84 17.26 -2.87
CA GLN A 50 -1.57 17.59 -1.64
C GLN A 50 -1.16 16.70 -0.47
N PHE A 51 -0.11 15.93 -0.60
CA PHE A 51 0.40 15.07 0.47
C PHE A 51 1.03 15.92 1.57
N LEU A 52 0.72 15.60 2.82
CA LEU A 52 1.25 16.30 3.98
C LEU A 52 2.27 15.47 4.74
N TYR A 53 1.89 14.26 5.16
CA TYR A 53 2.80 13.39 5.91
C TYR A 53 2.25 11.96 5.97
N ALA A 54 3.10 11.04 6.34
CA ALA A 54 2.72 9.67 6.63
C ALA A 54 3.28 9.28 7.99
N GLU A 55 2.52 8.45 8.72
CA GLU A 55 2.93 8.01 10.04
C GLU A 55 2.73 6.50 10.16
N TRP A 56 3.79 5.81 10.57
CA TRP A 56 3.75 4.37 10.84
C TRP A 56 3.78 4.14 12.33
N ILE A 57 2.87 3.31 12.84
CA ILE A 57 2.85 2.94 14.25
C ILE A 57 2.49 1.46 14.39
N SER A 58 2.79 0.88 15.56
CA SER A 58 2.21 -0.40 15.94
C SER A 58 0.71 -0.20 16.11
N ASN A 59 -0.09 -1.17 15.69
CA ASN A 59 -1.54 -1.04 15.80
C ASN A 59 -1.96 -1.13 17.26
N PRO A 60 -2.57 -0.07 17.83
CA PRO A 60 -2.97 -0.09 19.24
C PRO A 60 -4.00 -1.18 19.56
N ALA A 61 -4.77 -1.63 18.57
CA ALA A 61 -5.78 -2.67 18.79
C ALA A 61 -5.16 -4.00 19.19
N LEU A 62 -3.85 -4.22 18.93
CA LEU A 62 -3.20 -5.48 19.33
C LEU A 62 -3.25 -5.74 20.83
N GLU A 63 -3.33 -4.69 21.64
CA GLU A 63 -3.38 -4.85 23.09
C GLU A 63 -4.65 -5.55 23.55
N ARG A 64 -5.72 -5.46 22.77
CA ARG A 64 -7.02 -6.05 23.11
C ARG A 64 -7.41 -7.17 22.18
N GLU A 65 -6.85 -7.20 20.98
CA GLU A 65 -7.21 -8.17 19.95
C GLU A 65 -5.94 -8.77 19.38
N PRO A 66 -5.47 -9.90 19.92
CA PRO A 66 -4.20 -10.49 19.44
C PRO A 66 -4.19 -10.83 17.95
N ASP A 67 -5.36 -11.05 17.37
CA ASP A 67 -5.47 -11.35 15.94
C ASP A 67 -5.55 -10.12 15.04
N ALA A 68 -5.53 -8.93 15.64
CA ALA A 68 -5.58 -7.69 14.86
C ALA A 68 -4.31 -7.54 14.03
N PRO A 69 -4.38 -6.79 12.91
CA PRO A 69 -3.17 -6.49 12.13
C PRO A 69 -2.14 -5.79 13.01
N SER A 70 -0.86 -6.13 12.82
CA SER A 70 0.20 -5.67 13.71
C SER A 70 0.60 -4.22 13.52
N GLU A 71 0.35 -3.64 12.34
CA GLU A 71 0.85 -2.31 12.00
C GLU A 71 -0.25 -1.43 11.46
N LYS A 72 -0.04 -0.13 11.63
CA LYS A 72 -0.98 0.87 11.13
C LYS A 72 -0.18 1.98 10.44
N LEU A 73 -0.61 2.35 9.25
CA LEU A 73 0.01 3.42 8.48
C LEU A 73 -1.05 4.47 8.17
N LEU A 74 -0.78 5.71 8.57
CA LEU A 74 -1.63 6.84 8.23
C LEU A 74 -0.96 7.63 7.13
N ILE A 75 -1.71 7.95 6.08
CA ILE A 75 -1.21 8.77 4.97
C ILE A 75 -2.14 9.97 4.87
N ARG A 76 -1.62 11.15 5.23
CA ARG A 76 -2.43 12.35 5.31
C ARG A 76 -2.24 13.23 4.09
N PHE A 77 -3.36 13.55 3.46
CA PHE A 77 -3.44 14.55 2.39
C PHE A 77 -4.23 15.74 2.91
N VAL A 78 -4.23 16.83 2.18
CA VAL A 78 -4.92 18.04 2.62
C VAL A 78 -6.38 17.77 2.95
N LYS A 79 -7.08 17.03 2.11
CA LYS A 79 -8.53 16.81 2.24
C LYS A 79 -8.90 15.40 2.69
N ALA A 80 -7.93 14.50 2.86
CA ALA A 80 -8.25 13.12 3.14
C ALA A 80 -7.16 12.43 3.95
N GLU A 81 -7.55 11.39 4.67
CA GLU A 81 -6.61 10.56 5.41
C GLU A 81 -6.85 9.11 5.02
N VAL A 82 -5.79 8.41 4.64
CA VAL A 82 -5.85 6.99 4.33
C VAL A 82 -5.28 6.23 5.52
N THR A 83 -6.07 5.28 6.04
CA THR A 83 -5.62 4.40 7.11
C THR A 83 -5.42 3.01 6.53
N VAL A 84 -4.20 2.48 6.66
CA VAL A 84 -3.85 1.16 6.17
C VAL A 84 -3.49 0.30 7.38
N LEU A 85 -4.13 -0.86 7.49
CA LEU A 85 -3.83 -1.84 8.54
C LEU A 85 -3.24 -3.08 7.90
N GLY A 86 -2.23 -3.65 8.52
CA GLY A 86 -1.59 -4.84 7.96
C GLY A 86 -0.26 -5.16 8.60
N SER A 87 0.64 -5.72 7.82
CA SER A 87 1.99 -6.06 8.26
C SER A 87 2.98 -5.75 7.15
N GLY A 88 4.24 -5.48 7.55
CA GLY A 88 5.29 -5.13 6.58
C GLY A 88 5.04 -3.79 5.90
N LEU A 89 4.39 -2.85 6.58
CA LEU A 89 3.94 -1.61 5.96
C LEU A 89 5.05 -0.59 5.78
N LYS A 90 6.24 -0.81 6.35
CA LYS A 90 7.35 0.12 6.16
C LYS A 90 7.79 0.22 4.71
N THR A 91 7.55 -0.83 3.94
CA THR A 91 7.83 -0.79 2.50
C THR A 91 7.01 0.30 1.81
N LEU A 92 5.76 0.48 2.27
CA LEU A 92 4.90 1.53 1.72
C LEU A 92 5.46 2.91 2.06
N MET A 93 6.02 3.08 3.26
CA MET A 93 6.63 4.35 3.65
C MET A 93 7.75 4.74 2.71
N ARG A 94 8.56 3.78 2.27
CA ARG A 94 9.64 4.08 1.33
C ARG A 94 9.10 4.57 0.00
N GLY A 95 8.02 3.94 -0.47
CA GLY A 95 7.38 4.38 -1.70
C GLY A 95 6.79 5.78 -1.58
N ILE A 96 6.17 6.08 -0.44
CA ILE A 96 5.59 7.40 -0.20
C ILE A 96 6.69 8.46 -0.16
N GLN A 97 7.83 8.13 0.45
CA GLN A 97 8.94 9.07 0.58
C GLN A 97 9.41 9.59 -0.79
N LYS A 98 9.27 8.78 -1.82
CA LYS A 98 9.67 9.14 -3.16
C LYS A 98 8.49 9.52 -4.05
N TYR A 99 7.28 9.56 -3.51
CA TYR A 99 6.04 9.78 -4.26
C TYR A 99 5.87 8.73 -5.36
N GLU A 100 6.23 7.48 -5.04
CA GLU A 100 6.17 6.38 -6.00
C GLU A 100 5.15 5.31 -5.67
N LEU A 101 4.51 5.40 -4.52
CA LEU A 101 3.47 4.43 -4.17
C LEU A 101 2.26 4.67 -5.07
N LYS A 102 1.96 3.69 -5.93
CA LYS A 102 0.95 3.85 -6.96
C LYS A 102 -0.44 3.53 -6.46
N PHE A 103 -0.59 2.44 -5.72
CA PHE A 103 -1.88 2.09 -5.13
C PHE A 103 -1.69 1.29 -3.85
N VAL A 104 -2.75 1.25 -3.04
CA VAL A 104 -2.87 0.35 -1.89
C VAL A 104 -4.27 -0.24 -1.91
N LYS A 105 -4.35 -1.54 -1.59
CA LYS A 105 -5.63 -2.22 -1.43
C LYS A 105 -5.46 -3.41 -0.50
N SER A 106 -6.55 -3.84 0.13
CA SER A 106 -6.50 -5.01 1.01
C SER A 106 -6.50 -6.30 0.20
N ALA A 107 -5.99 -7.36 0.81
CA ALA A 107 -6.01 -8.70 0.25
C ALA A 107 -6.47 -9.68 1.31
N ASP A 108 -7.06 -10.79 0.87
CA ASP A 108 -7.59 -11.82 1.76
C ASP A 108 -6.52 -12.31 2.74
N ARG A 109 -6.93 -12.64 3.96
CA ARG A 109 -6.03 -13.11 5.01
C ARG A 109 -5.22 -14.32 4.62
N ARG A 110 -5.74 -15.15 3.72
CA ARG A 110 -5.03 -16.35 3.28
C ARG A 110 -3.71 -16.04 2.59
N TYR A 111 -3.52 -14.80 2.16
CA TYR A 111 -2.26 -14.38 1.52
C TYR A 111 -1.26 -13.82 2.51
N ALA A 112 -1.63 -13.67 3.79
CA ALA A 112 -0.78 -12.98 4.75
C ALA A 112 0.60 -13.65 4.89
N ALA A 113 0.64 -14.97 4.93
CA ALA A 113 1.89 -15.69 5.11
C ALA A 113 2.79 -15.63 3.88
N ALA A 114 2.20 -15.43 2.70
CA ALA A 114 2.94 -15.43 1.44
C ALA A 114 3.46 -14.05 1.05
N LEU A 115 2.95 -12.98 1.66
CA LEU A 115 3.29 -11.62 1.29
C LEU A 115 4.11 -10.94 2.38
N LYS A 116 5.26 -10.36 2.01
CA LYS A 116 6.04 -9.57 2.95
C LYS A 116 5.27 -8.36 3.42
N THR A 117 4.52 -7.75 2.53
CA THR A 117 3.62 -6.64 2.86
C THR A 117 2.20 -7.13 2.60
N HIS A 118 1.43 -7.23 3.66
CA HIS A 118 0.03 -7.64 3.57
C HIS A 118 -0.85 -6.56 4.15
N ILE A 119 -1.78 -6.06 3.35
CA ILE A 119 -2.74 -5.05 3.78
C ILE A 119 -4.05 -5.75 4.10
N THR A 120 -4.49 -5.59 5.34
CA THR A 120 -5.74 -6.19 5.81
C THR A 120 -6.93 -5.27 5.56
N ALA A 121 -6.72 -3.95 5.69
CA ALA A 121 -7.81 -2.99 5.54
C ALA A 121 -7.28 -1.65 5.03
N VAL A 122 -8.08 -1.00 4.18
CA VAL A 122 -7.81 0.36 3.70
C VAL A 122 -9.06 1.19 3.91
N THR A 123 -8.93 2.28 4.63
CA THR A 123 -10.04 3.20 4.90
C THR A 123 -9.63 4.60 4.49
N VAL A 124 -10.51 5.29 3.77
CA VAL A 124 -10.29 6.69 3.39
C VAL A 124 -11.33 7.55 4.10
N THR A 125 -10.85 8.52 4.87
CA THR A 125 -11.70 9.43 5.62
C THR A 125 -11.45 10.85 5.09
N PHE A 126 -12.51 11.55 4.73
CA PHE A 126 -12.36 12.92 4.25
C PHE A 126 -12.42 13.90 5.42
N ILE A 127 -11.55 14.91 5.33
CA ILE A 127 -11.40 15.89 6.40
C ILE A 127 -12.43 16.99 6.19
N LYS A 128 -13.20 17.24 7.21
CA LYS A 128 -14.18 18.34 7.20
C LYS A 128 -13.56 19.53 7.91
N GLU A 129 -13.83 20.70 7.37
CA GLU A 129 -13.37 21.95 7.95
C GLU A 129 -14.46 22.67 8.67
#